data_f6e329d5b58c64678360c826aa4fb294
#
_entry.id   f6e329d5b58c64678360c826aa4fb294
#
_cell.length_a   1.000
_cell.length_b   1.000
_cell.length_c   1.000
_cell.angle_alpha   90.00
_cell.angle_beta   90.00
_cell.angle_gamma   90.00
#
_symmetry.space_group_name_H-M   'P 1'
#
loop_
_entity.id
_entity.type
_entity.pdbx_description
1 polymer ?
#
loop_
_entity_poly.entity_id
_entity_poly.type
_entity_poly.pdbx_seq_one_letter_code
_entity_poly.pdbx_strand_id
1 'polypeptide(L)'
;SAASDVYKRQEFFDEDGNDVGEGAAALAKIEVIRTENKNPLLSGAKFQIACDVKNPLCGKQGATYIFGSQKGVTEEQKDQIDEAMRHYADVTKESLDCDFADCEGAGAAGGLGYAFLSYLAGELIPGVELILHATGLEEKMKNADVVVTGEGRLDAQTVMGKAPAGVAALAKKYNAKVIAFAGSVASEAKVCNRAGIDAFFPIVRGVTTLEEAMKKENAMENIAATAEQVFRLL
;
A
#
# COMPACT_ATOMS: atom_id res chain seq x y z
N SER A 1 0.96 15.59 -7.45
CA SER A 1 1.28 16.81 -6.68
C SER A 1 2.20 17.69 -7.50
N ALA A 2 2.12 19.02 -7.32
CA ALA A 2 2.98 19.98 -8.02
C ALA A 2 4.46 19.61 -7.99
N ALA A 3 4.97 19.11 -6.86
CA ALA A 3 6.36 18.68 -6.74
C ALA A 3 6.70 17.51 -7.70
N SER A 4 5.79 16.56 -7.92
CA SER A 4 6.03 15.45 -8.86
C SER A 4 6.00 15.91 -10.31
N ASP A 5 5.22 16.93 -10.63
CA ASP A 5 5.08 17.43 -11.99
C ASP A 5 6.29 18.25 -12.43
N VAL A 6 6.90 19.03 -11.52
CA VAL A 6 8.15 19.77 -11.78
C VAL A 6 9.29 18.82 -12.20
N TYR A 7 9.44 17.68 -11.55
CA TYR A 7 10.48 16.70 -11.92
C TYR A 7 10.17 15.95 -13.22
N LYS A 8 8.89 15.73 -13.50
CA LYS A 8 8.47 15.03 -14.72
C LYS A 8 8.49 15.94 -15.94
N ARG A 9 8.34 17.26 -15.75
CA ARG A 9 8.19 18.26 -16.82
C ARG A 9 7.03 17.92 -17.76
N GLN A 10 5.90 17.50 -17.18
CA GLN A 10 4.65 17.35 -17.88
C GLN A 10 3.87 18.65 -17.72
N GLU A 11 3.19 19.05 -18.77
CA GLU A 11 2.46 20.30 -18.81
C GLU A 11 1.00 20.01 -19.16
N PHE A 12 0.08 20.65 -18.45
CA PHE A 12 -1.35 20.47 -18.60
C PHE A 12 -1.99 21.81 -18.98
N PHE A 13 -2.68 21.84 -20.09
CA PHE A 13 -3.25 23.06 -20.64
C PHE A 13 -4.76 22.93 -20.81
N ASP A 14 -5.46 24.08 -20.67
CA ASP A 14 -6.87 24.25 -21.00
C ASP A 14 -7.08 24.44 -22.52
N GLU A 15 -8.35 24.64 -22.94
CA GLU A 15 -8.73 24.86 -24.34
C GLU A 15 -8.09 26.11 -24.96
N ASP A 16 -7.77 27.11 -24.15
CA ASP A 16 -7.10 28.34 -24.57
C ASP A 16 -5.58 28.24 -24.58
N GLY A 17 -5.02 27.11 -24.16
CA GLY A 17 -3.59 26.88 -24.11
C GLY A 17 -2.91 27.47 -22.88
N ASN A 18 -3.67 27.83 -21.83
CA ASN A 18 -3.12 28.25 -20.55
C ASN A 18 -2.88 27.07 -19.63
N ASP A 19 -1.88 27.16 -18.77
CA ASP A 19 -1.65 26.19 -17.71
C ASP A 19 -2.85 26.11 -16.76
N VAL A 20 -3.36 24.90 -16.50
CA VAL A 20 -4.57 24.70 -15.70
C VAL A 20 -4.37 24.97 -14.22
N GLY A 21 -3.12 25.12 -13.76
CA GLY A 21 -2.76 25.33 -12.36
C GLY A 21 -2.89 24.08 -11.51
N GLU A 22 -3.11 24.27 -10.20
CA GLU A 22 -3.07 23.21 -9.20
C GLU A 22 -4.46 22.92 -8.59
N GLY A 23 -4.58 21.72 -8.03
CA GLY A 23 -5.75 21.28 -7.27
C GLY A 23 -6.74 20.44 -8.07
N ALA A 24 -7.69 19.82 -7.35
CA ALA A 24 -8.65 18.91 -7.95
C ALA A 24 -9.56 19.59 -9.00
N ALA A 25 -9.90 20.87 -8.80
CA ALA A 25 -10.72 21.62 -9.74
C ALA A 25 -10.01 21.91 -11.08
N ALA A 26 -8.68 21.93 -11.10
CA ALA A 26 -7.90 22.11 -12.32
C ALA A 26 -8.04 20.91 -13.27
N LEU A 27 -8.28 19.70 -12.75
CA LEU A 27 -8.43 18.49 -13.56
C LEU A 27 -9.57 18.57 -14.57
N ALA A 28 -10.66 19.28 -14.22
CA ALA A 28 -11.81 19.47 -15.11
C ALA A 28 -11.53 20.38 -16.31
N LYS A 29 -10.39 21.05 -16.33
CA LYS A 29 -10.02 22.01 -17.38
C LYS A 29 -8.94 21.48 -18.33
N ILE A 30 -8.41 20.30 -18.06
CA ILE A 30 -7.32 19.72 -18.86
C ILE A 30 -7.87 19.33 -20.22
N GLU A 31 -7.35 19.91 -21.29
CA GLU A 31 -7.67 19.54 -22.67
C GLU A 31 -6.44 19.00 -23.40
N VAL A 32 -5.25 19.46 -23.01
CA VAL A 32 -4.01 19.06 -23.66
C VAL A 32 -2.97 18.66 -22.62
N ILE A 33 -2.36 17.49 -22.84
CA ILE A 33 -1.22 17.00 -22.05
C ILE A 33 0.01 16.93 -22.92
N ARG A 34 1.07 17.66 -22.54
CA ARG A 34 2.36 17.65 -23.24
C ARG A 34 3.40 16.88 -22.43
N THR A 35 4.11 15.99 -23.11
CA THR A 35 5.16 15.14 -22.51
C THR A 35 6.51 15.28 -23.21
N GLU A 36 6.64 16.14 -24.21
CA GLU A 36 7.85 16.31 -25.02
C GLU A 36 9.04 16.79 -24.19
N ASN A 37 8.76 17.56 -23.13
CA ASN A 37 9.75 18.08 -22.20
C ASN A 37 10.10 17.12 -21.06
N LYS A 38 9.64 15.86 -21.14
CA LYS A 38 9.88 14.84 -20.11
C LYS A 38 11.39 14.73 -19.81
N ASN A 39 11.72 14.69 -18.53
CA ASN A 39 13.10 14.58 -18.09
C ASN A 39 13.75 13.31 -18.65
N PRO A 40 14.85 13.39 -19.42
CA PRO A 40 15.50 12.22 -20.03
C PRO A 40 15.94 11.16 -19.02
N LEU A 41 16.23 11.55 -17.77
CA LEU A 41 16.62 10.62 -16.71
C LEU A 41 15.50 9.63 -16.34
N LEU A 42 14.24 9.95 -16.67
CA LEU A 42 13.12 9.07 -16.39
C LEU A 42 13.09 7.84 -17.29
N SER A 43 13.66 7.90 -18.49
CA SER A 43 13.65 6.80 -19.46
C SER A 43 14.43 5.56 -19.00
N GLY A 44 15.39 5.73 -18.08
CA GLY A 44 16.16 4.63 -17.51
C GLY A 44 15.75 4.26 -16.06
N ALA A 45 14.77 4.96 -15.49
CA ALA A 45 14.33 4.74 -14.13
C ALA A 45 13.20 3.71 -14.06
N LYS A 46 13.29 2.76 -13.11
CA LYS A 46 12.21 1.83 -12.76
C LYS A 46 11.51 2.36 -11.52
N PHE A 47 10.20 2.56 -11.61
CA PHE A 47 9.37 3.04 -10.51
C PHE A 47 8.57 1.89 -9.92
N GLN A 48 8.89 1.48 -8.70
CA GLN A 48 8.13 0.53 -7.90
C GLN A 48 7.49 1.27 -6.74
N ILE A 49 6.18 1.23 -6.68
CA ILE A 49 5.38 2.03 -5.75
C ILE A 49 4.68 1.10 -4.76
N ALA A 50 5.01 1.24 -3.48
CA ALA A 50 4.29 0.55 -2.43
C ALA A 50 2.83 1.00 -2.40
N CYS A 51 1.90 0.08 -2.66
CA CYS A 51 0.48 0.36 -2.71
C CYS A 51 -0.32 -0.77 -2.06
N ASP A 52 -0.94 -0.49 -0.93
CA ASP A 52 -1.72 -1.46 -0.16
C ASP A 52 -3.24 -1.27 -0.31
N VAL A 53 -3.67 -0.39 -1.22
CA VAL A 53 -5.07 -0.17 -1.55
C VAL A 53 -5.37 -0.64 -2.96
N LYS A 54 -6.62 -1.08 -3.18
CA LYS A 54 -7.08 -1.64 -4.47
C LYS A 54 -8.08 -0.75 -5.19
N ASN A 55 -8.33 0.42 -4.65
CA ASN A 55 -9.33 1.34 -5.17
C ASN A 55 -8.95 1.84 -6.56
N PRO A 56 -9.89 1.84 -7.53
CA PRO A 56 -9.69 2.47 -8.84
C PRO A 56 -9.61 3.99 -8.70
N LEU A 57 -9.31 4.68 -9.78
CA LEU A 57 -9.21 6.14 -9.78
C LEU A 57 -10.57 6.78 -9.47
N CYS A 58 -11.62 6.38 -10.18
CA CYS A 58 -12.94 7.01 -10.19
C CYS A 58 -14.05 6.08 -9.69
N GLY A 59 -15.24 6.66 -9.49
CA GLY A 59 -16.45 5.94 -9.10
C GLY A 59 -16.60 5.80 -7.59
N LYS A 60 -17.67 5.12 -7.16
CA LYS A 60 -18.03 5.00 -5.72
C LYS A 60 -16.97 4.29 -4.87
N GLN A 61 -16.12 3.49 -5.47
CA GLN A 61 -14.96 2.85 -4.84
C GLN A 61 -13.64 3.56 -5.16
N GLY A 62 -13.69 4.68 -5.88
CA GLY A 62 -12.53 5.45 -6.31
C GLY A 62 -11.97 6.40 -5.26
N ALA A 63 -10.93 7.09 -5.68
CA ALA A 63 -10.13 7.98 -4.82
C ALA A 63 -10.97 9.03 -4.09
N THR A 64 -11.88 9.69 -4.80
CA THR A 64 -12.69 10.80 -4.26
C THR A 64 -13.67 10.33 -3.20
N TYR A 65 -14.41 9.27 -3.47
CA TYR A 65 -15.45 8.78 -2.56
C TYR A 65 -14.87 8.14 -1.30
N ILE A 66 -13.78 7.38 -1.43
CA ILE A 66 -13.20 6.63 -0.31
C ILE A 66 -12.25 7.50 0.53
N PHE A 67 -11.44 8.32 -0.11
CA PHE A 67 -10.37 9.06 0.58
C PHE A 67 -10.57 10.58 0.61
N GLY A 68 -11.55 11.11 -0.13
CA GLY A 68 -11.74 12.55 -0.29
C GLY A 68 -12.08 13.26 1.01
N SER A 69 -12.96 12.69 1.84
CA SER A 69 -13.39 13.30 3.11
C SER A 69 -12.22 13.55 4.07
N GLN A 70 -11.23 12.66 4.11
CA GLN A 70 -10.00 12.82 4.90
C GLN A 70 -9.12 14.00 4.41
N LYS A 71 -9.35 14.44 3.18
CA LYS A 71 -8.62 15.55 2.52
C LYS A 71 -9.46 16.82 2.41
N GLY A 72 -10.60 16.88 3.11
CA GLY A 72 -11.45 18.05 3.18
C GLY A 72 -12.52 18.15 2.07
N VAL A 73 -12.71 17.10 1.27
CA VAL A 73 -13.80 17.06 0.28
C VAL A 73 -15.14 16.89 1.00
N THR A 74 -16.10 17.78 0.75
CA THR A 74 -17.46 17.67 1.27
C THR A 74 -18.30 16.70 0.44
N GLU A 75 -19.44 16.24 0.98
CA GLU A 75 -20.31 15.29 0.26
C GLU A 75 -20.82 15.90 -1.06
N GLU A 76 -21.12 17.21 -1.06
CA GLU A 76 -21.61 17.92 -2.24
C GLU A 76 -20.55 18.09 -3.36
N GLN A 77 -19.27 18.01 -2.99
CA GLN A 77 -18.16 18.14 -3.93
C GLN A 77 -17.75 16.81 -4.56
N LYS A 78 -18.16 15.69 -3.98
CA LYS A 78 -17.65 14.36 -4.40
C LYS A 78 -17.95 14.07 -5.86
N ASP A 79 -19.19 14.29 -6.30
CA ASP A 79 -19.58 14.01 -7.68
C ASP A 79 -18.77 14.85 -8.67
N GLN A 80 -18.63 16.15 -8.39
CA GLN A 80 -17.87 17.06 -9.26
C GLN A 80 -16.39 16.71 -9.34
N ILE A 81 -15.77 16.35 -8.21
CA ILE A 81 -14.34 15.98 -8.18
C ILE A 81 -14.13 14.63 -8.85
N ASP A 82 -15.02 13.65 -8.65
CA ASP A 82 -14.92 12.35 -9.31
C ASP A 82 -15.07 12.47 -10.83
N GLU A 83 -15.95 13.34 -11.30
CA GLU A 83 -16.11 13.65 -12.73
C GLU A 83 -14.86 14.32 -13.31
N ALA A 84 -14.27 15.28 -12.57
CA ALA A 84 -13.01 15.91 -12.98
C ALA A 84 -11.85 14.88 -13.05
N MET A 85 -11.80 13.91 -12.14
CA MET A 85 -10.83 12.81 -12.16
C MET A 85 -11.05 11.92 -13.38
N ARG A 86 -12.30 11.65 -13.74
CA ARG A 86 -12.67 10.86 -14.93
C ARG A 86 -12.25 11.59 -16.20
N HIS A 87 -12.60 12.85 -16.33
CA HIS A 87 -12.17 13.70 -17.45
C HIS A 87 -10.64 13.69 -17.62
N TYR A 88 -9.91 13.88 -16.52
CA TYR A 88 -8.44 13.77 -16.55
C TYR A 88 -7.95 12.40 -17.05
N ALA A 89 -8.61 11.32 -16.65
CA ALA A 89 -8.26 9.98 -17.13
C ALA A 89 -8.54 9.81 -18.62
N ASP A 90 -9.66 10.33 -19.12
CA ASP A 90 -10.05 10.27 -20.54
C ASP A 90 -9.05 11.06 -21.41
N VAL A 91 -8.71 12.29 -21.04
CA VAL A 91 -7.69 13.07 -21.75
C VAL A 91 -6.32 12.40 -21.71
N THR A 92 -5.95 11.80 -20.57
CA THR A 92 -4.69 11.05 -20.44
C THR A 92 -4.67 9.83 -21.37
N LYS A 93 -5.77 9.08 -21.42
CA LYS A 93 -5.94 7.91 -22.30
C LYS A 93 -5.75 8.28 -23.76
N GLU A 94 -6.38 9.37 -24.20
CA GLU A 94 -6.26 9.86 -25.57
C GLU A 94 -4.83 10.35 -25.88
N SER A 95 -4.19 11.05 -24.94
CA SER A 95 -2.87 11.64 -25.15
C SER A 95 -1.73 10.65 -25.08
N LEU A 96 -1.84 9.59 -24.27
CA LEU A 96 -0.75 8.64 -23.99
C LEU A 96 -1.02 7.22 -24.47
N ASP A 97 -2.18 6.98 -25.09
CA ASP A 97 -2.63 5.63 -25.52
C ASP A 97 -2.54 4.59 -24.40
N CYS A 98 -2.99 4.97 -23.18
CA CYS A 98 -2.97 4.10 -22.02
C CYS A 98 -4.24 4.26 -21.16
N ASP A 99 -4.72 3.18 -20.56
CA ASP A 99 -5.92 3.15 -19.74
C ASP A 99 -5.67 2.42 -18.42
N PHE A 100 -5.43 3.18 -17.37
CA PHE A 100 -5.16 2.66 -16.03
C PHE A 100 -6.18 3.12 -14.99
N ALA A 101 -7.28 3.76 -15.38
CA ALA A 101 -8.24 4.33 -14.44
C ALA A 101 -8.88 3.27 -13.54
N ASP A 102 -9.15 2.08 -14.08
CA ASP A 102 -9.78 0.97 -13.37
C ASP A 102 -8.77 -0.01 -12.75
N CYS A 103 -7.47 0.25 -12.89
CA CYS A 103 -6.44 -0.59 -12.28
C CYS A 103 -6.51 -0.56 -10.75
N GLU A 104 -6.29 -1.72 -10.11
CA GLU A 104 -6.15 -1.79 -8.66
C GLU A 104 -5.04 -0.85 -8.19
N GLY A 105 -5.38 0.04 -7.25
CA GLY A 105 -4.46 1.01 -6.68
C GLY A 105 -4.33 2.34 -7.46
N ALA A 106 -4.99 2.51 -8.60
CA ALA A 106 -4.98 3.77 -9.34
C ALA A 106 -5.47 4.95 -8.48
N GLY A 107 -6.46 4.72 -7.60
CA GLY A 107 -6.97 5.71 -6.65
C GLY A 107 -6.07 5.99 -5.44
N ALA A 108 -4.97 5.25 -5.26
CA ALA A 108 -4.06 5.43 -4.13
C ALA A 108 -3.58 6.88 -4.02
N ALA A 109 -3.54 7.39 -2.78
CA ALA A 109 -3.12 8.74 -2.45
C ALA A 109 -3.87 9.85 -3.22
N GLY A 110 -5.13 9.58 -3.63
CA GLY A 110 -5.97 10.54 -4.36
C GLY A 110 -5.63 10.64 -5.84
N GLY A 111 -5.31 9.51 -6.48
CA GLY A 111 -4.99 9.41 -7.89
C GLY A 111 -3.49 9.46 -8.22
N LEU A 112 -2.61 9.52 -7.21
CA LEU A 112 -1.17 9.45 -7.45
C LEU A 112 -0.75 8.09 -8.02
N GLY A 113 -1.43 6.99 -7.60
CA GLY A 113 -1.24 5.67 -8.20
C GLY A 113 -1.45 5.67 -9.71
N TYR A 114 -2.56 6.26 -10.16
CA TYR A 114 -2.85 6.46 -11.58
C TYR A 114 -1.75 7.24 -12.31
N ALA A 115 -1.29 8.35 -11.70
CA ALA A 115 -0.24 9.16 -12.30
C ALA A 115 1.08 8.39 -12.46
N PHE A 116 1.45 7.54 -11.52
CA PHE A 116 2.64 6.69 -11.64
C PHE A 116 2.50 5.65 -12.76
N LEU A 117 1.33 5.02 -12.86
CA LEU A 117 1.04 4.05 -13.92
C LEU A 117 1.11 4.72 -15.30
N SER A 118 0.38 5.83 -15.49
CA SER A 118 0.19 6.45 -16.80
C SER A 118 1.43 7.19 -17.31
N TYR A 119 2.14 7.90 -16.44
CA TYR A 119 3.21 8.82 -16.86
C TYR A 119 4.62 8.31 -16.65
N LEU A 120 4.81 7.32 -15.77
CA LEU A 120 6.14 6.83 -15.40
C LEU A 120 6.32 5.34 -15.66
N ALA A 121 5.34 4.68 -16.29
CA ALA A 121 5.32 3.22 -16.44
C ALA A 121 5.61 2.53 -15.09
N GLY A 122 5.05 3.08 -14.02
CA GLY A 122 5.24 2.59 -12.66
C GLY A 122 4.54 1.26 -12.42
N GLU A 123 5.06 0.50 -11.48
CA GLU A 123 4.50 -0.77 -11.03
C GLU A 123 3.98 -0.61 -9.60
N LEU A 124 2.69 -0.81 -9.39
CA LEU A 124 2.11 -0.80 -8.05
C LEU A 124 2.29 -2.19 -7.43
N ILE A 125 2.98 -2.25 -6.30
CA ILE A 125 3.34 -3.49 -5.63
C ILE A 125 2.88 -3.41 -4.18
N PRO A 126 2.30 -4.49 -3.60
CA PRO A 126 2.04 -4.53 -2.17
C PRO A 126 3.28 -4.15 -1.35
N GLY A 127 3.11 -3.24 -0.39
CA GLY A 127 4.25 -2.71 0.37
C GLY A 127 5.07 -3.80 1.06
N VAL A 128 4.42 -4.83 1.55
CA VAL A 128 5.09 -6.00 2.15
C VAL A 128 5.98 -6.72 1.14
N GLU A 129 5.54 -6.93 -0.09
CA GLU A 129 6.34 -7.62 -1.12
C GLU A 129 7.59 -6.81 -1.47
N LEU A 130 7.43 -5.50 -1.61
CA LEU A 130 8.54 -4.60 -1.89
C LEU A 130 9.61 -4.66 -0.78
N ILE A 131 9.20 -4.65 0.48
CA ILE A 131 10.11 -4.74 1.62
C ILE A 131 10.78 -6.11 1.69
N LEU A 132 10.03 -7.19 1.48
CA LEU A 132 10.59 -8.55 1.48
C LEU A 132 11.67 -8.72 0.41
N HIS A 133 11.41 -8.18 -0.79
CA HIS A 133 12.37 -8.17 -1.88
C HIS A 133 13.60 -7.29 -1.57
N ALA A 134 13.39 -6.06 -1.13
CA ALA A 134 14.47 -5.10 -0.84
C ALA A 134 15.40 -5.57 0.29
N THR A 135 14.87 -6.33 1.26
CA THR A 135 15.67 -6.90 2.37
C THR A 135 16.37 -8.21 2.04
N GLY A 136 16.10 -8.78 0.86
CA GLY A 136 16.60 -10.09 0.46
C GLY A 136 16.14 -11.22 1.38
N LEU A 137 14.97 -11.06 2.01
CA LEU A 137 14.46 -12.00 2.99
C LEU A 137 14.17 -13.38 2.37
N GLU A 138 13.79 -13.42 1.10
CA GLU A 138 13.54 -14.66 0.36
C GLU A 138 14.75 -15.59 0.37
N GLU A 139 15.95 -15.06 0.11
CA GLU A 139 17.18 -15.87 0.12
C GLU A 139 17.46 -16.48 1.50
N LYS A 140 17.15 -15.74 2.57
CA LYS A 140 17.33 -16.22 3.94
C LYS A 140 16.31 -17.31 4.33
N MET A 141 15.14 -17.29 3.71
CA MET A 141 14.07 -18.26 3.98
C MET A 141 14.27 -19.62 3.31
N LYS A 142 15.08 -19.70 2.24
CA LYS A 142 15.29 -20.94 1.47
C LYS A 142 15.74 -22.14 2.32
N ASN A 143 16.47 -21.88 3.40
CA ASN A 143 17.02 -22.91 4.29
C ASN A 143 16.50 -22.75 5.74
N ALA A 144 15.41 -22.06 5.95
CA ALA A 144 14.85 -21.87 7.27
C ALA A 144 13.83 -22.98 7.58
N ASP A 145 14.01 -23.68 8.69
CA ASP A 145 13.03 -24.63 9.20
C ASP A 145 11.83 -23.91 9.84
N VAL A 146 12.11 -22.77 10.49
CA VAL A 146 11.13 -21.97 11.22
C VAL A 146 11.32 -20.49 10.86
N VAL A 147 10.22 -19.82 10.52
CA VAL A 147 10.16 -18.40 10.31
C VAL A 147 9.28 -17.78 11.39
N VAL A 148 9.83 -16.80 12.09
CA VAL A 148 9.09 -16.03 13.11
C VAL A 148 8.70 -14.69 12.54
N THR A 149 7.43 -14.33 12.74
CA THR A 149 6.88 -13.02 12.40
C THR A 149 6.04 -12.48 13.55
N GLY A 150 5.55 -11.26 13.45
CA GLY A 150 4.68 -10.71 14.49
C GLY A 150 4.21 -9.31 14.21
N GLU A 151 3.27 -8.88 15.03
CA GLU A 151 2.73 -7.52 15.05
C GLU A 151 2.12 -7.18 16.41
N GLY A 152 1.68 -5.93 16.60
CA GLY A 152 1.07 -5.52 17.86
C GLY A 152 -0.24 -6.24 18.17
N ARG A 153 -1.06 -6.53 17.15
CA ARG A 153 -2.34 -7.23 17.30
C ARG A 153 -2.65 -8.06 16.07
N LEU A 154 -2.80 -9.37 16.27
CA LEU A 154 -3.30 -10.29 15.24
C LEU A 154 -4.82 -10.29 15.21
N ASP A 155 -5.39 -10.01 14.05
CA ASP A 155 -6.83 -9.98 13.77
C ASP A 155 -7.13 -10.37 12.32
N ALA A 156 -8.39 -10.21 11.88
CA ALA A 156 -8.79 -10.51 10.52
C ALA A 156 -8.14 -9.60 9.46
N GLN A 157 -7.68 -8.40 9.84
CA GLN A 157 -7.01 -7.50 8.90
C GLN A 157 -5.56 -7.93 8.60
N THR A 158 -4.96 -8.76 9.46
CA THR A 158 -3.60 -9.28 9.26
C THR A 158 -3.45 -9.98 7.91
N VAL A 159 -4.47 -10.72 7.47
CA VAL A 159 -4.47 -11.43 6.18
C VAL A 159 -4.72 -10.54 4.97
N MET A 160 -5.07 -9.28 5.19
CA MET A 160 -5.36 -8.30 4.15
C MET A 160 -4.11 -7.55 3.65
N GLY A 161 -2.94 -8.22 3.60
CA GLY A 161 -1.71 -7.64 3.06
C GLY A 161 -0.75 -7.08 4.11
N LYS A 162 -0.99 -7.28 5.42
CA LYS A 162 -0.03 -6.88 6.45
C LYS A 162 1.22 -7.75 6.46
N ALA A 163 2.30 -7.24 7.07
CA ALA A 163 3.61 -7.89 7.10
C ALA A 163 3.58 -9.38 7.54
N PRO A 164 2.87 -9.80 8.60
CA PRO A 164 2.88 -11.20 9.00
C PRO A 164 2.34 -12.16 7.94
N ALA A 165 1.30 -11.76 7.22
CA ALA A 165 0.73 -12.60 6.15
C ALA A 165 1.66 -12.67 4.93
N GLY A 166 2.31 -11.57 4.55
CA GLY A 166 3.29 -11.56 3.47
C GLY A 166 4.52 -12.42 3.78
N VAL A 167 5.04 -12.31 5.00
CA VAL A 167 6.13 -13.17 5.48
C VAL A 167 5.73 -14.65 5.46
N ALA A 168 4.52 -14.98 5.93
CA ALA A 168 4.00 -16.33 5.93
C ALA A 168 3.86 -16.90 4.51
N ALA A 169 3.27 -16.13 3.60
CA ALA A 169 3.11 -16.53 2.20
C ALA A 169 4.47 -16.83 1.54
N LEU A 170 5.48 -16.01 1.81
CA LEU A 170 6.83 -16.23 1.30
C LEU A 170 7.47 -17.47 1.91
N ALA A 171 7.38 -17.64 3.23
CA ALA A 171 7.96 -18.79 3.95
C ALA A 171 7.37 -20.14 3.48
N LYS A 172 6.08 -20.15 3.13
CA LYS A 172 5.38 -21.34 2.63
C LYS A 172 5.88 -21.81 1.27
N LYS A 173 6.47 -20.95 0.45
CA LYS A 173 7.15 -21.38 -0.79
C LYS A 173 8.31 -22.35 -0.51
N TYR A 174 8.90 -22.28 0.68
CA TYR A 174 10.05 -23.07 1.12
C TYR A 174 9.71 -24.10 2.20
N ASN A 175 8.42 -24.36 2.43
CA ASN A 175 7.92 -25.32 3.43
C ASN A 175 8.33 -25.02 4.88
N ALA A 176 8.76 -23.80 5.18
CA ALA A 176 9.10 -23.42 6.54
C ALA A 176 7.86 -23.38 7.45
N LYS A 177 8.02 -23.73 8.72
CA LYS A 177 7.02 -23.48 9.74
C LYS A 177 6.97 -22.00 10.07
N VAL A 178 5.76 -21.43 10.15
CA VAL A 178 5.58 -20.02 10.45
C VAL A 178 4.91 -19.83 11.80
N ILE A 179 5.58 -19.12 12.69
CA ILE A 179 5.11 -18.80 14.03
C ILE A 179 4.95 -17.28 14.12
N ALA A 180 3.79 -16.81 14.60
CA ALA A 180 3.59 -15.39 14.86
C ALA A 180 3.51 -15.10 16.36
N PHE A 181 4.24 -14.08 16.81
CA PHE A 181 4.09 -13.49 18.13
C PHE A 181 3.35 -12.16 18.02
N ALA A 182 2.39 -11.94 18.90
CA ALA A 182 1.61 -10.69 18.89
C ALA A 182 1.40 -10.16 20.32
N GLY A 183 1.33 -8.83 20.44
CA GLY A 183 0.96 -8.20 21.69
C GLY A 183 -0.39 -8.68 22.18
N SER A 184 -1.36 -8.76 21.27
CA SER A 184 -2.70 -9.33 21.54
C SER A 184 -3.19 -10.12 20.32
N VAL A 185 -4.15 -11.01 20.57
CA VAL A 185 -4.75 -11.89 19.55
C VAL A 185 -6.27 -11.77 19.66
N ALA A 186 -6.92 -11.36 18.58
CA ALA A 186 -8.36 -11.27 18.50
C ALA A 186 -8.99 -12.66 18.26
N SER A 187 -10.27 -12.82 18.57
CA SER A 187 -10.99 -14.09 18.41
C SER A 187 -11.01 -14.58 16.96
N GLU A 188 -11.08 -13.66 16.02
CA GLU A 188 -11.08 -13.91 14.57
C GLU A 188 -9.69 -14.18 13.96
N ALA A 189 -8.61 -14.05 14.73
CA ALA A 189 -7.24 -14.29 14.26
C ALA A 189 -6.99 -15.70 13.68
N LYS A 190 -7.90 -16.65 13.92
CA LYS A 190 -7.85 -18.00 13.31
C LYS A 190 -7.80 -17.97 11.77
N VAL A 191 -8.23 -16.90 11.13
CA VAL A 191 -8.09 -16.75 9.67
C VAL A 191 -6.62 -16.72 9.23
N CYS A 192 -5.72 -16.27 10.11
CA CYS A 192 -4.28 -16.24 9.85
C CYS A 192 -3.67 -17.63 9.63
N ASN A 193 -4.25 -18.68 10.21
CA ASN A 193 -3.78 -20.05 9.94
C ASN A 193 -4.01 -20.44 8.47
N ARG A 194 -5.12 -19.98 7.86
CA ARG A 194 -5.39 -20.21 6.44
C ARG A 194 -4.48 -19.41 5.51
N ALA A 195 -3.91 -18.32 6.04
CA ALA A 195 -2.96 -17.47 5.32
C ALA A 195 -1.50 -17.93 5.49
N GLY A 196 -1.26 -19.11 6.06
CA GLY A 196 0.07 -19.73 6.16
C GLY A 196 0.80 -19.53 7.49
N ILE A 197 0.18 -18.91 8.50
CA ILE A 197 0.73 -18.87 9.86
C ILE A 197 0.33 -20.16 10.56
N ASP A 198 1.28 -21.06 10.84
CA ASP A 198 1.00 -22.37 11.44
C ASP A 198 0.53 -22.25 12.89
N ALA A 199 1.16 -21.36 13.65
CA ALA A 199 0.75 -21.07 15.03
C ALA A 199 0.99 -19.60 15.38
N PHE A 200 0.19 -19.08 16.30
CA PHE A 200 0.38 -17.72 16.80
C PHE A 200 0.16 -17.68 18.32
N PHE A 201 0.90 -16.81 18.99
CA PHE A 201 0.92 -16.72 20.44
C PHE A 201 0.86 -15.26 20.90
N PRO A 202 -0.03 -14.93 21.84
CA PRO A 202 0.03 -13.63 22.53
C PRO A 202 1.27 -13.61 23.43
N ILE A 203 2.02 -12.51 23.40
CA ILE A 203 3.18 -12.33 24.27
C ILE A 203 2.83 -11.77 25.65
N VAL A 204 1.69 -11.09 25.78
CA VAL A 204 1.23 -10.59 27.08
C VAL A 204 0.76 -11.76 27.91
N ARG A 205 1.50 -12.07 28.99
CA ARG A 205 1.35 -13.30 29.79
C ARG A 205 0.33 -13.18 30.94
N GLY A 206 -0.16 -11.96 31.22
CA GLY A 206 -1.09 -11.73 32.33
C GLY A 206 -1.94 -10.49 32.12
N VAL A 207 -2.80 -10.22 33.08
CA VAL A 207 -3.62 -8.99 33.04
C VAL A 207 -2.72 -7.79 33.30
N THR A 208 -2.71 -6.85 32.36
CA THR A 208 -1.91 -5.63 32.42
C THR A 208 -2.59 -4.51 31.64
N THR A 209 -2.16 -3.27 31.81
CA THR A 209 -2.59 -2.16 30.98
C THR A 209 -1.83 -2.12 29.66
N LEU A 210 -2.40 -1.47 28.64
CA LEU A 210 -1.73 -1.28 27.36
C LEU A 210 -0.41 -0.50 27.55
N GLU A 211 -0.43 0.52 28.39
CA GLU A 211 0.76 1.33 28.70
C GLU A 211 1.90 0.49 29.25
N GLU A 212 1.60 -0.38 30.26
CA GLU A 212 2.60 -1.27 30.83
C GLU A 212 3.09 -2.32 29.82
N ALA A 213 2.17 -2.91 29.03
CA ALA A 213 2.54 -3.89 28.02
C ALA A 213 3.44 -3.33 26.92
N MET A 214 3.30 -2.03 26.59
CA MET A 214 4.09 -1.34 25.57
C MET A 214 5.44 -0.79 26.08
N LYS A 215 5.72 -0.85 27.38
CA LYS A 215 7.06 -0.52 27.89
C LYS A 215 8.08 -1.48 27.26
N LYS A 216 9.18 -0.93 26.77
CA LYS A 216 10.20 -1.70 26.05
C LYS A 216 10.70 -2.91 26.84
N GLU A 217 10.98 -2.71 28.12
CA GLU A 217 11.46 -3.76 29.02
C GLU A 217 10.46 -4.89 29.16
N ASN A 218 9.19 -4.57 29.37
CA ASN A 218 8.09 -5.55 29.51
C ASN A 218 7.86 -6.29 28.18
N ALA A 219 7.88 -5.57 27.05
CA ALA A 219 7.71 -6.17 25.73
C ALA A 219 8.86 -7.15 25.42
N MET A 220 10.11 -6.77 25.69
CA MET A 220 11.28 -7.62 25.49
C MET A 220 11.23 -8.89 26.35
N GLU A 221 10.91 -8.75 27.63
CA GLU A 221 10.79 -9.89 28.54
C GLU A 221 9.66 -10.84 28.11
N ASN A 222 8.51 -10.29 27.75
CA ASN A 222 7.36 -11.06 27.28
C ASN A 222 7.66 -11.84 26.00
N ILE A 223 8.30 -11.21 25.01
CA ILE A 223 8.70 -11.89 23.77
C ILE A 223 9.71 -13.01 24.09
N ALA A 224 10.74 -12.73 24.88
CA ALA A 224 11.78 -13.70 25.21
C ALA A 224 11.20 -14.92 25.92
N ALA A 225 10.36 -14.70 26.95
CA ALA A 225 9.76 -15.79 27.71
C ALA A 225 8.77 -16.61 26.86
N THR A 226 7.98 -15.98 26.01
CA THR A 226 7.05 -16.69 25.11
C THR A 226 7.83 -17.48 24.07
N ALA A 227 8.84 -16.89 23.45
CA ALA A 227 9.69 -17.56 22.46
C ALA A 227 10.39 -18.78 23.08
N GLU A 228 10.98 -18.63 24.27
CA GLU A 228 11.61 -19.75 24.97
C GLU A 228 10.68 -20.96 25.10
N GLN A 229 9.44 -20.75 25.56
CA GLN A 229 8.50 -21.85 25.74
C GLN A 229 8.06 -22.47 24.40
N VAL A 230 7.84 -21.64 23.37
CA VAL A 230 7.46 -22.14 22.04
C VAL A 230 8.58 -22.98 21.41
N PHE A 231 9.82 -22.50 21.49
CA PHE A 231 10.97 -23.21 20.92
C PHE A 231 11.36 -24.49 21.69
N ARG A 232 10.85 -24.71 22.91
CA ARG A 232 10.95 -25.99 23.60
C ARG A 232 10.08 -27.11 23.00
N LEU A 233 9.09 -26.74 22.16
CA LEU A 233 8.18 -27.68 21.51
C LEU A 233 8.58 -28.03 20.07
N LEU A 234 9.58 -27.38 19.51
CA LEU A 234 10.11 -27.59 18.16
C LEU A 234 11.27 -28.58 18.17
#